data_6bd2d3503d866624e7d8303487d8bc53
#
_entry.id   6bd2d3503d866624e7d8303487d8bc53
#
_cell.length_a   1.000
_cell.length_b   1.000
_cell.length_c   1.000
_cell.angle_alpha   90.00
_cell.angle_beta   90.00
_cell.angle_gamma   90.00
#
_symmetry.space_group_name_H-M   'P 1'
#
loop_
_entity.id
_entity.type
_entity.pdbx_description
1 polymer ?
#
loop_
_entity_poly.entity_id
_entity_poly.type
_entity_poly.pdbx_seq_one_letter_code
_entity_poly.pdbx_strand_id
1 'polypeptide(L)'
;MENRQIGKSVPRKEGREKVTGTARYVDDLTFPGMMHGVTVRSSIARGKIRGIRFGEGIPWKEFTIVTAKDIPGANCIALLIEDQPCLADQFVNHPEEAVVLLAHPDKYLLEEARRAVQIDYESLPAIFSIEESLSRREIIWGEDNIFKSYRVKKGDVASAWSGADFIVEGEYETGAQEQLYIEPQGMIARANSAEGVTVWGSLQCPYYVHKALVDRKSVV
;
A
#
# COMPACT_ATOMS: atom_id res chain seq x y z
N MET A 1 41.09 19.77 11.80
CA MET A 1 39.94 20.63 12.17
C MET A 1 38.76 19.72 12.44
N GLU A 2 38.35 19.57 13.69
CA GLU A 2 37.17 18.79 14.06
C GLU A 2 35.93 19.56 13.59
N ASN A 3 35.31 19.06 12.54
CA ASN A 3 34.04 19.62 12.03
C ASN A 3 32.88 19.08 12.91
N ARG A 4 32.81 19.54 14.16
CA ARG A 4 31.75 19.13 15.10
C ARG A 4 30.44 19.76 14.69
N GLN A 5 29.52 18.97 14.15
CA GLN A 5 28.14 19.39 13.83
C GLN A 5 27.21 19.33 15.06
N ILE A 6 27.59 18.58 16.10
CA ILE A 6 26.82 18.45 17.33
C ILE A 6 26.80 19.80 18.07
N GLY A 7 25.60 20.26 18.45
CA GLY A 7 25.40 21.54 19.13
C GLY A 7 25.38 22.77 18.22
N LYS A 8 25.41 22.60 16.89
CA LYS A 8 25.24 23.68 15.92
C LYS A 8 23.87 23.64 15.27
N SER A 9 23.28 24.82 15.03
CA SER A 9 22.09 24.93 14.23
C SER A 9 22.47 24.79 12.75
N VAL A 10 22.22 23.61 12.20
CA VAL A 10 22.49 23.33 10.79
C VAL A 10 21.22 23.54 9.99
N PRO A 11 21.23 24.40 8.96
CA PRO A 11 20.06 24.59 8.11
C PRO A 11 19.62 23.30 7.45
N ARG A 12 18.30 23.09 7.37
CA ARG A 12 17.73 21.96 6.62
C ARG A 12 18.12 22.09 5.15
N LYS A 13 18.56 21.00 4.53
CA LYS A 13 19.14 20.98 3.17
C LYS A 13 18.17 21.56 2.14
N GLU A 14 16.90 21.19 2.18
CA GLU A 14 15.83 21.66 1.30
C GLU A 14 14.94 22.77 1.95
N GLY A 15 15.37 23.32 3.06
CA GLY A 15 14.58 24.30 3.83
C GLY A 15 14.27 25.57 3.07
N ARG A 16 15.22 26.08 2.27
CA ARG A 16 15.05 27.28 1.48
C ARG A 16 13.92 27.14 0.46
N GLU A 17 13.91 26.06 -0.30
CA GLU A 17 12.89 25.79 -1.32
C GLU A 17 11.49 25.71 -0.71
N LYS A 18 11.37 25.11 0.47
CA LYS A 18 10.09 25.01 1.19
C LYS A 18 9.56 26.36 1.67
N VAL A 19 10.42 27.20 2.27
CA VAL A 19 9.99 28.53 2.78
C VAL A 19 9.79 29.57 1.68
N THR A 20 10.37 29.37 0.51
CA THR A 20 10.18 30.26 -0.65
C THR A 20 9.06 29.78 -1.58
N GLY A 21 8.45 28.62 -1.31
CA GLY A 21 7.38 28.05 -2.14
C GLY A 21 7.87 27.50 -3.49
N THR A 22 9.17 27.23 -3.63
CA THR A 22 9.77 26.70 -4.87
C THR A 22 10.01 25.19 -4.82
N ALA A 23 9.76 24.56 -3.65
CA ALA A 23 9.80 23.10 -3.52
C ALA A 23 8.73 22.45 -4.42
N ARG A 24 9.13 21.43 -5.16
CA ARG A 24 8.23 20.70 -6.07
C ARG A 24 7.83 19.37 -5.45
N TYR A 25 6.54 19.08 -5.54
CA TYR A 25 5.91 17.84 -5.10
C TYR A 25 5.47 17.02 -6.30
N VAL A 26 4.99 15.80 -6.10
CA VAL A 26 4.60 14.91 -7.19
C VAL A 26 3.54 15.55 -8.10
N ASP A 27 2.55 16.22 -7.52
CA ASP A 27 1.48 16.90 -8.25
C ASP A 27 1.96 18.09 -9.11
N ASP A 28 3.15 18.65 -8.81
CA ASP A 28 3.76 19.74 -9.58
C ASP A 28 4.57 19.23 -10.79
N LEU A 29 4.76 17.92 -10.89
CA LEU A 29 5.56 17.32 -11.95
C LEU A 29 4.71 16.98 -13.16
N THR A 30 5.15 17.44 -14.33
CA THR A 30 4.54 17.13 -15.61
C THR A 30 5.59 16.67 -16.61
N PHE A 31 5.25 15.68 -17.43
CA PHE A 31 6.13 15.14 -18.46
C PHE A 31 5.38 15.05 -19.80
N PRO A 32 6.07 15.25 -20.94
CA PRO A 32 5.47 15.06 -22.25
C PRO A 32 4.90 13.64 -22.40
N GLY A 33 3.63 13.54 -22.83
CA GLY A 33 2.94 12.26 -23.02
C GLY A 33 2.56 11.55 -21.71
N MET A 34 2.57 12.26 -20.57
CA MET A 34 2.15 11.68 -19.28
C MET A 34 0.67 11.25 -19.33
N MET A 35 0.42 10.08 -18.81
CA MET A 35 -0.93 9.55 -18.59
C MET A 35 -1.30 9.68 -17.10
N HIS A 36 -2.58 9.85 -16.83
CA HIS A 36 -3.12 9.77 -15.48
C HIS A 36 -3.52 8.31 -15.20
N GLY A 37 -3.23 7.85 -13.99
CA GLY A 37 -3.58 6.50 -13.54
C GLY A 37 -4.57 6.53 -12.39
N VAL A 38 -5.52 5.59 -12.37
CA VAL A 38 -6.44 5.38 -11.26
C VAL A 38 -6.62 3.90 -10.99
N THR A 39 -6.77 3.56 -9.72
CA THR A 39 -7.01 2.18 -9.29
C THR A 39 -8.49 1.97 -8.99
N VAL A 40 -9.10 0.97 -9.63
CA VAL A 40 -10.40 0.43 -9.24
C VAL A 40 -10.18 -0.53 -8.08
N ARG A 41 -10.86 -0.27 -6.97
CA ARG A 41 -10.67 -0.96 -5.70
C ARG A 41 -11.90 -1.76 -5.30
N SER A 42 -11.71 -2.75 -4.43
CA SER A 42 -12.79 -3.55 -3.90
C SER A 42 -13.79 -2.71 -3.12
N SER A 43 -15.08 -2.94 -3.38
CA SER A 43 -16.19 -2.34 -2.63
C SER A 43 -16.69 -3.22 -1.49
N ILE A 44 -16.13 -4.43 -1.32
CA ILE A 44 -16.52 -5.37 -0.27
C ILE A 44 -15.34 -5.74 0.62
N ALA A 45 -15.62 -6.17 1.84
CA ALA A 45 -14.61 -6.52 2.82
C ALA A 45 -13.89 -7.83 2.51
N ARG A 46 -14.63 -8.85 2.01
CA ARG A 46 -14.05 -10.13 1.59
C ARG A 46 -14.94 -10.81 0.57
N GLY A 47 -14.36 -11.41 -0.43
CA GLY A 47 -15.09 -12.13 -1.46
C GLY A 47 -14.22 -12.72 -2.54
N LYS A 48 -14.85 -13.56 -3.35
CA LYS A 48 -14.24 -14.12 -4.55
C LYS A 48 -14.62 -13.27 -5.75
N ILE A 49 -13.65 -12.85 -6.55
CA ILE A 49 -13.88 -12.16 -7.81
C ILE A 49 -14.42 -13.18 -8.82
N ARG A 50 -15.63 -12.94 -9.32
CA ARG A 50 -16.29 -13.76 -10.34
C ARG A 50 -16.12 -13.21 -11.73
N GLY A 51 -15.95 -11.91 -11.87
CA GLY A 51 -15.73 -11.25 -13.14
C GLY A 51 -15.51 -9.76 -12.99
N ILE A 52 -14.97 -9.16 -14.05
CA ILE A 52 -14.80 -7.71 -14.18
C ILE A 52 -15.49 -7.32 -15.47
N ARG A 53 -16.44 -6.40 -15.38
CA ARG A 53 -17.20 -5.88 -16.50
C ARG A 53 -16.89 -4.42 -16.72
N PHE A 54 -16.74 -4.05 -17.97
CA PHE A 54 -16.47 -2.71 -18.44
C PHE A 54 -17.78 -2.13 -19.02
N GLY A 55 -18.32 -1.11 -18.38
CA GLY A 55 -19.60 -0.52 -18.74
C GLY A 55 -19.58 0.12 -20.14
N GLU A 56 -20.78 0.30 -20.70
CA GLU A 56 -20.97 0.94 -22.00
C GLU A 56 -20.70 2.46 -21.95
N GLY A 57 -20.48 3.09 -23.09
CA GLY A 57 -20.28 4.53 -23.22
C GLY A 57 -18.83 5.01 -22.99
N ILE A 58 -17.92 4.14 -22.60
CA ILE A 58 -16.51 4.45 -22.45
C ILE A 58 -15.71 3.89 -23.63
N PRO A 59 -14.81 4.66 -24.25
CA PRO A 59 -13.98 4.19 -25.36
C PRO A 59 -12.81 3.34 -24.85
N TRP A 60 -13.07 2.15 -24.30
CA TRP A 60 -12.11 1.28 -23.61
C TRP A 60 -10.85 0.96 -24.41
N LYS A 61 -10.91 1.03 -25.76
CA LYS A 61 -9.75 0.81 -26.62
C LYS A 61 -8.69 1.90 -26.51
N GLU A 62 -9.02 3.06 -25.98
CA GLU A 62 -8.12 4.19 -25.76
C GLU A 62 -7.44 4.14 -24.39
N PHE A 63 -7.89 3.22 -23.53
CA PHE A 63 -7.35 3.05 -22.18
C PHE A 63 -6.25 2.00 -22.12
N THR A 64 -5.27 2.25 -21.28
CA THR A 64 -4.41 1.18 -20.75
C THR A 64 -5.12 0.57 -19.55
N ILE A 65 -5.40 -0.72 -19.62
CA ILE A 65 -6.09 -1.48 -18.56
C ILE A 65 -5.13 -2.56 -18.10
N VAL A 66 -4.86 -2.59 -16.78
CA VAL A 66 -3.97 -3.57 -16.17
C VAL A 66 -4.71 -4.31 -15.07
N THR A 67 -4.69 -5.63 -15.12
CA THR A 67 -5.22 -6.56 -14.12
C THR A 67 -4.10 -7.43 -13.57
N ALA A 68 -4.38 -8.27 -12.60
CA ALA A 68 -3.42 -9.24 -12.08
C ALA A 68 -2.79 -10.12 -13.17
N LYS A 69 -3.53 -10.40 -14.26
CA LYS A 69 -3.07 -11.23 -15.39
C LYS A 69 -2.04 -10.56 -16.29
N ASP A 70 -1.97 -9.25 -16.25
CA ASP A 70 -1.06 -8.45 -17.07
C ASP A 70 0.29 -8.23 -16.39
N ILE A 71 0.44 -8.69 -15.12
CA ILE A 71 1.70 -8.58 -14.38
C ILE A 71 2.64 -9.68 -14.84
N PRO A 72 3.80 -9.34 -15.48
CA PRO A 72 4.65 -10.33 -16.12
C PRO A 72 5.41 -11.23 -15.13
N GLY A 73 5.59 -10.77 -13.90
CA GLY A 73 6.27 -11.52 -12.83
C GLY A 73 5.29 -12.08 -11.80
N ALA A 74 5.77 -12.34 -10.60
CA ALA A 74 4.90 -12.70 -9.50
C ALA A 74 4.01 -11.50 -9.09
N ASN A 75 2.70 -11.72 -9.06
CA ASN A 75 1.73 -10.72 -8.60
C ASN A 75 1.75 -10.62 -7.07
N CYS A 76 2.87 -10.16 -6.52
CA CYS A 76 3.07 -10.11 -5.08
C CYS A 76 4.04 -8.99 -4.72
N ILE A 77 3.76 -8.24 -3.68
CA ILE A 77 4.68 -7.28 -3.08
C ILE A 77 5.36 -7.99 -1.90
N ALA A 78 6.64 -8.28 -2.07
CA ALA A 78 7.44 -8.92 -1.02
C ALA A 78 8.32 -7.88 -0.33
N LEU A 79 7.95 -7.46 0.87
CA LEU A 79 8.85 -6.70 1.74
C LEU A 79 9.66 -7.65 2.64
N LEU A 80 8.96 -8.44 3.44
CA LEU A 80 9.51 -9.47 4.33
C LEU A 80 8.93 -10.84 4.00
N ILE A 81 7.64 -10.90 3.67
CA ILE A 81 6.89 -12.10 3.32
C ILE A 81 6.19 -11.82 1.99
N GLU A 82 6.10 -12.82 1.14
CA GLU A 82 5.45 -12.73 -0.18
C GLU A 82 3.95 -13.03 -0.06
N ASP A 83 3.21 -12.15 0.57
CA ASP A 83 1.81 -12.38 0.95
C ASP A 83 0.81 -11.32 0.45
N GLN A 84 1.29 -10.21 -0.11
CA GLN A 84 0.41 -9.15 -0.58
C GLN A 84 0.38 -9.07 -2.11
N PRO A 85 -0.75 -9.30 -2.77
CA PRO A 85 -0.86 -9.11 -4.21
C PRO A 85 -0.73 -7.63 -4.60
N CYS A 86 -0.13 -7.36 -5.77
CA CYS A 86 -0.13 -6.01 -6.35
C CYS A 86 -1.54 -5.63 -6.81
N LEU A 87 -2.25 -6.57 -7.45
CA LEU A 87 -3.65 -6.48 -7.84
C LEU A 87 -4.34 -7.79 -7.46
N ALA A 88 -5.49 -7.71 -6.83
CA ALA A 88 -6.27 -8.90 -6.47
C ALA A 88 -6.69 -9.67 -7.73
N ASP A 89 -6.53 -10.99 -7.72
CA ASP A 89 -6.84 -11.87 -8.85
C ASP A 89 -8.12 -12.69 -8.59
N GLN A 90 -8.09 -13.56 -7.60
CA GLN A 90 -9.21 -14.47 -7.30
C GLN A 90 -10.04 -14.02 -6.11
N PHE A 91 -9.40 -13.40 -5.14
CA PHE A 91 -10.02 -13.00 -3.88
C PHE A 91 -9.69 -11.55 -3.55
N VAL A 92 -10.60 -10.91 -2.83
CA VAL A 92 -10.36 -9.70 -2.06
C VAL A 92 -10.51 -10.04 -0.58
N ASN A 93 -9.59 -9.58 0.25
CA ASN A 93 -9.52 -9.89 1.67
C ASN A 93 -9.69 -8.67 2.59
N HIS A 94 -9.77 -7.48 2.01
CA HIS A 94 -10.09 -6.24 2.73
C HIS A 94 -10.79 -5.25 1.79
N PRO A 95 -11.57 -4.28 2.33
CA PRO A 95 -12.14 -3.21 1.52
C PRO A 95 -11.01 -2.37 0.91
N GLU A 96 -11.28 -1.76 -0.23
CA GLU A 96 -10.32 -0.93 -0.98
C GLU A 96 -9.08 -1.69 -1.51
N GLU A 97 -9.07 -3.02 -1.51
CA GLU A 97 -8.01 -3.79 -2.17
C GLU A 97 -7.98 -3.50 -3.67
N ALA A 98 -6.78 -3.29 -4.23
CA ALA A 98 -6.61 -2.94 -5.63
C ALA A 98 -6.94 -4.11 -6.56
N VAL A 99 -7.75 -3.88 -7.60
CA VAL A 99 -8.20 -4.94 -8.54
C VAL A 99 -7.83 -4.61 -9.98
N VAL A 100 -8.07 -3.39 -10.44
CA VAL A 100 -7.77 -2.95 -11.82
C VAL A 100 -7.06 -1.62 -11.77
N LEU A 101 -6.04 -1.44 -12.59
CA LEU A 101 -5.42 -0.15 -12.86
C LEU A 101 -5.88 0.32 -14.25
N LEU A 102 -6.35 1.56 -14.33
CA LEU A 102 -6.69 2.24 -15.57
C LEU A 102 -5.74 3.40 -15.79
N ALA A 103 -5.35 3.66 -17.05
CA ALA A 103 -4.60 4.86 -17.40
C ALA A 103 -5.11 5.48 -18.70
N HIS A 104 -5.19 6.83 -18.71
CA HIS A 104 -5.63 7.64 -19.83
C HIS A 104 -5.05 9.05 -19.77
N PRO A 105 -4.83 9.77 -20.91
CA PRO A 105 -4.36 11.15 -20.90
C PRO A 105 -5.38 12.13 -20.29
N ASP A 106 -6.67 11.91 -20.50
CA ASP A 106 -7.74 12.71 -19.94
C ASP A 106 -8.17 12.18 -18.57
N LYS A 107 -7.92 12.98 -17.54
CA LYS A 107 -8.24 12.60 -16.15
C LYS A 107 -9.74 12.58 -15.84
N TYR A 108 -10.56 13.35 -16.59
CA TYR A 108 -12.01 13.37 -16.37
C TYR A 108 -12.65 12.10 -16.95
N LEU A 109 -12.27 11.74 -18.17
CA LEU A 109 -12.69 10.49 -18.79
C LEU A 109 -12.20 9.29 -18.00
N LEU A 110 -10.99 9.37 -17.43
CA LEU A 110 -10.44 8.33 -16.55
C LEU A 110 -11.31 8.10 -15.30
N GLU A 111 -11.81 9.17 -14.69
CA GLU A 111 -12.69 9.06 -13.52
C GLU A 111 -14.08 8.53 -13.88
N GLU A 112 -14.61 8.86 -15.05
CA GLU A 112 -15.85 8.26 -15.59
C GLU A 112 -15.64 6.76 -15.85
N ALA A 113 -14.54 6.39 -16.46
CA ALA A 113 -14.16 5.01 -16.71
C ALA A 113 -14.03 4.20 -15.40
N ARG A 114 -13.40 4.77 -14.37
CA ARG A 114 -13.29 4.13 -13.05
C ARG A 114 -14.65 3.76 -12.46
N ARG A 115 -15.66 4.63 -12.62
CA ARG A 115 -17.03 4.40 -12.14
C ARG A 115 -17.78 3.38 -13.00
N ALA A 116 -17.40 3.25 -14.28
CA ALA A 116 -18.02 2.32 -15.22
C ALA A 116 -17.50 0.88 -15.09
N VAL A 117 -16.41 0.65 -14.36
CA VAL A 117 -15.92 -0.70 -14.06
C VAL A 117 -16.78 -1.30 -12.95
N GLN A 118 -17.29 -2.49 -13.18
CA GLN A 118 -18.07 -3.27 -12.23
C GLN A 118 -17.34 -4.60 -11.95
N ILE A 119 -17.18 -4.92 -10.68
CA ILE A 119 -16.58 -6.17 -10.26
C ILE A 119 -17.67 -7.03 -9.64
N ASP A 120 -17.87 -8.22 -10.21
CA ASP A 120 -18.83 -9.18 -9.70
C ASP A 120 -18.17 -10.02 -8.60
N TYR A 121 -18.78 -10.02 -7.42
CA TYR A 121 -18.26 -10.74 -6.27
C TYR A 121 -19.20 -11.84 -5.80
N GLU A 122 -18.64 -12.91 -5.32
CA GLU A 122 -19.25 -13.82 -4.36
C GLU A 122 -18.74 -13.44 -2.97
N SER A 123 -19.62 -12.85 -2.17
CA SER A 123 -19.27 -12.41 -0.81
C SER A 123 -18.93 -13.60 0.08
N LEU A 124 -17.86 -13.47 0.87
CA LEU A 124 -17.41 -14.42 1.86
C LEU A 124 -17.48 -13.79 3.26
N PRO A 125 -17.56 -14.60 4.32
CA PRO A 125 -17.49 -14.09 5.68
C PRO A 125 -16.20 -13.28 5.89
N ALA A 126 -16.33 -12.04 6.34
CA ALA A 126 -15.21 -11.17 6.67
C ALA A 126 -14.91 -11.24 8.17
N ILE A 127 -13.68 -10.87 8.56
CA ILE A 127 -13.22 -10.82 9.94
C ILE A 127 -13.00 -9.36 10.30
N PHE A 128 -13.63 -8.86 11.36
CA PHE A 128 -13.56 -7.47 11.78
C PHE A 128 -12.98 -7.28 13.18
N SER A 129 -12.76 -8.35 13.95
CA SER A 129 -12.18 -8.27 15.29
C SER A 129 -11.03 -9.24 15.50
N ILE A 130 -10.21 -8.97 16.51
CA ILE A 130 -9.12 -9.86 16.92
C ILE A 130 -9.69 -11.19 17.43
N GLU A 131 -10.79 -11.17 18.16
CA GLU A 131 -11.47 -12.34 18.72
C GLU A 131 -11.98 -13.26 17.60
N GLU A 132 -12.62 -12.68 16.58
CA GLU A 132 -13.05 -13.44 15.39
C GLU A 132 -11.84 -14.08 14.69
N SER A 133 -10.75 -13.34 14.52
CA SER A 133 -9.53 -13.85 13.91
C SER A 133 -8.94 -15.01 14.72
N LEU A 134 -8.81 -14.86 16.03
CA LEU A 134 -8.28 -15.91 16.93
C LEU A 134 -9.20 -17.11 17.05
N SER A 135 -10.50 -16.97 16.79
CA SER A 135 -11.45 -18.11 16.79
C SER A 135 -11.18 -19.13 15.70
N ARG A 136 -10.40 -18.74 14.65
CA ARG A 136 -10.06 -19.56 13.47
C ARG A 136 -11.26 -20.12 12.70
N ARG A 137 -12.44 -19.52 12.87
CA ARG A 137 -13.63 -19.91 12.12
C ARG A 137 -13.48 -19.64 10.64
N GLU A 138 -12.80 -18.54 10.31
CA GLU A 138 -12.37 -18.18 8.96
C GLU A 138 -10.85 -17.96 8.95
N ILE A 139 -10.15 -18.63 8.05
CA ILE A 139 -8.70 -18.43 7.87
C ILE A 139 -8.50 -17.55 6.65
N ILE A 140 -7.92 -16.38 6.86
CA ILE A 140 -7.62 -15.40 5.81
C ILE A 140 -6.11 -15.26 5.58
N TRP A 141 -5.29 -15.72 6.53
CA TRP A 141 -3.84 -15.68 6.41
C TRP A 141 -3.17 -16.86 7.13
N GLY A 142 -2.19 -17.47 6.44
CA GLY A 142 -1.46 -18.62 7.01
C GLY A 142 -2.37 -19.80 7.35
N GLU A 143 -2.08 -20.47 8.45
CA GLU A 143 -2.85 -21.61 8.95
C GLU A 143 -3.78 -21.25 10.12
N ASP A 144 -3.58 -20.07 10.72
CA ASP A 144 -4.25 -19.72 11.98
C ASP A 144 -4.50 -18.21 12.18
N ASN A 145 -4.34 -17.40 11.15
CA ASN A 145 -4.44 -15.95 11.17
C ASN A 145 -3.40 -15.24 12.04
N ILE A 146 -2.34 -15.94 12.52
CA ILE A 146 -1.30 -15.32 13.33
C ILE A 146 -0.13 -14.89 12.44
N PHE A 147 -0.04 -13.61 12.22
CA PHE A 147 1.02 -13.03 11.38
C PHE A 147 2.41 -13.21 11.98
N LYS A 148 2.57 -12.97 13.28
CA LYS A 148 3.83 -13.10 13.99
C LYS A 148 3.61 -13.33 15.48
N SER A 149 4.44 -14.17 16.09
CA SER A 149 4.49 -14.37 17.53
C SER A 149 5.86 -14.01 18.06
N TYR A 150 5.89 -13.16 19.07
CA TYR A 150 7.10 -12.83 19.82
C TYR A 150 6.91 -13.14 21.30
N ARG A 151 7.92 -13.76 21.89
CA ARG A 151 7.93 -14.02 23.33
C ARG A 151 9.19 -13.39 23.93
N VAL A 152 9.01 -12.39 24.78
CA VAL A 152 10.09 -11.79 25.55
C VAL A 152 9.90 -12.20 27.01
N LYS A 153 10.92 -12.85 27.59
CA LYS A 153 10.91 -13.28 29.00
C LYS A 153 12.15 -12.73 29.70
N LYS A 154 11.94 -12.02 30.82
CA LYS A 154 13.01 -11.55 31.71
C LYS A 154 12.61 -11.79 33.15
N GLY A 155 13.45 -12.51 33.89
CA GLY A 155 13.18 -12.86 35.29
C GLY A 155 12.08 -13.89 35.48
N ASP A 156 11.54 -13.96 36.70
CA ASP A 156 10.42 -14.80 37.10
C ASP A 156 9.23 -13.95 37.52
N VAL A 157 8.28 -13.80 36.60
CA VAL A 157 7.08 -13.00 36.80
C VAL A 157 6.19 -13.55 37.90
N ALA A 158 6.05 -14.87 38.00
CA ALA A 158 5.18 -15.50 38.99
C ALA A 158 5.70 -15.25 40.44
N SER A 159 7.01 -15.35 40.63
CA SER A 159 7.63 -15.03 41.90
C SER A 159 7.51 -13.55 42.25
N ALA A 160 7.75 -12.65 41.27
CA ALA A 160 7.59 -11.20 41.47
C ALA A 160 6.15 -10.81 41.80
N TRP A 161 5.18 -11.44 41.15
CA TRP A 161 3.74 -11.22 41.39
C TRP A 161 3.35 -11.60 42.80
N SER A 162 3.81 -12.79 43.28
CA SER A 162 3.51 -13.26 44.64
C SER A 162 4.21 -12.45 45.74
N GLY A 163 5.30 -11.76 45.42
CA GLY A 163 6.06 -10.94 46.36
C GLY A 163 5.74 -9.43 46.29
N ALA A 164 4.82 -9.01 45.46
CA ALA A 164 4.48 -7.61 45.31
C ALA A 164 3.60 -7.10 46.47
N ASP A 165 3.96 -5.96 47.04
CA ASP A 165 3.17 -5.30 48.07
C ASP A 165 1.84 -4.75 47.55
N PHE A 166 1.83 -4.31 46.30
CA PHE A 166 0.64 -3.78 45.61
C PHE A 166 0.61 -4.29 44.17
N ILE A 167 -0.57 -4.66 43.71
CA ILE A 167 -0.85 -5.04 42.33
C ILE A 167 -1.88 -4.05 41.81
N VAL A 168 -1.59 -3.45 40.65
CA VAL A 168 -2.51 -2.55 39.91
C VAL A 168 -2.76 -3.18 38.55
N GLU A 169 -4.03 -3.39 38.24
CA GLU A 169 -4.49 -3.89 36.96
C GLU A 169 -5.33 -2.84 36.24
N GLY A 170 -5.28 -2.82 34.93
CA GLY A 170 -6.07 -1.90 34.11
C GLY A 170 -6.17 -2.37 32.68
N GLU A 171 -7.27 -2.03 32.02
CA GLU A 171 -7.50 -2.22 30.60
C GLU A 171 -7.35 -0.87 29.90
N TYR A 172 -6.59 -0.85 28.81
CA TYR A 172 -6.27 0.36 28.07
C TYR A 172 -6.55 0.16 26.58
N GLU A 173 -7.28 1.09 26.01
CA GLU A 173 -7.62 1.09 24.58
C GLU A 173 -7.11 2.39 23.93
N THR A 174 -6.53 2.26 22.74
CA THR A 174 -6.14 3.38 21.91
C THR A 174 -6.81 3.25 20.54
N GLY A 175 -7.44 4.34 20.09
CA GLY A 175 -8.01 4.41 18.74
C GLY A 175 -6.94 4.42 17.65
N ALA A 176 -7.34 4.14 16.43
CA ALA A 176 -6.51 4.33 15.25
C ALA A 176 -6.21 5.81 15.05
N GLN A 177 -4.96 6.12 14.69
CA GLN A 177 -4.53 7.47 14.37
C GLN A 177 -3.91 7.51 12.97
N GLU A 178 -4.38 8.48 12.18
CA GLU A 178 -3.82 8.79 10.87
C GLU A 178 -2.83 9.97 11.01
N GLN A 179 -1.68 9.89 10.34
CA GLN A 179 -0.63 10.91 10.40
C GLN A 179 -1.04 12.22 9.73
N LEU A 180 -2.05 12.22 8.85
CA LEU A 180 -2.57 13.39 8.13
C LEU A 180 -1.46 14.24 7.48
N TYR A 181 -0.54 13.57 6.76
CA TYR A 181 0.51 14.27 6.02
C TYR A 181 -0.10 15.15 4.91
N ILE A 182 0.50 16.33 4.70
CA ILE A 182 -0.03 17.34 3.78
C ILE A 182 0.10 16.92 2.32
N GLU A 183 1.19 16.23 1.95
CA GLU A 183 1.37 15.69 0.60
C GLU A 183 0.66 14.34 0.47
N PRO A 184 -0.44 14.24 -0.30
CA PRO A 184 -1.10 12.97 -0.56
C PRO A 184 -0.18 11.96 -1.22
N GLN A 185 -0.46 10.68 -1.05
CA GLN A 185 0.26 9.61 -1.74
C GLN A 185 0.07 9.75 -3.24
N GLY A 186 1.17 9.90 -3.96
CA GLY A 186 1.19 10.01 -5.41
C GLY A 186 2.47 9.44 -5.99
N MET A 187 2.41 8.99 -7.24
CA MET A 187 3.55 8.35 -7.89
C MET A 187 3.52 8.60 -9.38
N ILE A 188 4.66 8.95 -9.96
CA ILE A 188 4.88 9.01 -11.41
C ILE A 188 5.96 8.00 -11.75
N ALA A 189 5.73 7.18 -12.77
CA ALA A 189 6.70 6.22 -13.27
C ALA A 189 6.99 6.48 -14.74
N ARG A 190 8.25 6.41 -15.11
CA ARG A 190 8.72 6.42 -16.50
C ARG A 190 9.61 5.21 -16.72
N ALA A 191 9.35 4.49 -17.79
CA ALA A 191 10.16 3.35 -18.19
C ALA A 191 10.63 3.50 -19.64
N ASN A 192 11.89 3.17 -19.90
CA ASN A 192 12.42 2.97 -21.25
C ASN A 192 13.51 1.90 -21.24
N SER A 193 13.77 1.31 -22.40
CA SER A 193 14.71 0.19 -22.54
C SER A 193 16.18 0.57 -22.26
N ALA A 194 16.56 1.84 -22.41
CA ALA A 194 17.94 2.29 -22.23
C ALA A 194 18.24 2.69 -20.78
N GLU A 195 17.29 3.39 -20.13
CA GLU A 195 17.49 3.98 -18.80
C GLU A 195 16.84 3.13 -17.68
N GLY A 196 15.97 2.18 -18.05
CA GLY A 196 15.21 1.37 -17.11
C GLY A 196 14.00 2.12 -16.57
N VAL A 197 13.70 1.96 -15.27
CA VAL A 197 12.52 2.54 -14.62
C VAL A 197 12.95 3.64 -13.65
N THR A 198 12.32 4.81 -13.77
CA THR A 198 12.44 5.91 -12.82
C THR A 198 11.09 6.17 -12.18
N VAL A 199 11.05 6.29 -10.87
CA VAL A 199 9.84 6.57 -10.10
C VAL A 199 10.03 7.83 -9.26
N TRP A 200 9.09 8.75 -9.33
CA TRP A 200 8.95 9.92 -8.45
C TRP A 200 7.74 9.71 -7.55
N GLY A 201 7.87 9.96 -6.27
CA GLY A 201 6.76 9.77 -5.34
C GLY A 201 7.09 10.10 -3.90
N SER A 202 6.07 10.20 -3.06
CA SER A 202 6.20 10.28 -1.61
C SER A 202 6.56 8.90 -1.08
N LEU A 203 7.84 8.61 -0.92
CA LEU A 203 8.34 7.28 -0.55
C LEU A 203 9.08 7.34 0.78
N GLN A 204 8.53 6.71 1.81
CA GLN A 204 9.16 6.66 3.11
C GLN A 204 10.44 5.82 3.12
N CYS A 205 10.41 4.65 2.50
CA CYS A 205 11.51 3.69 2.47
C CYS A 205 11.92 3.36 1.03
N PRO A 206 12.66 4.23 0.33
CA PRO A 206 12.94 4.07 -1.10
C PRO A 206 13.65 2.75 -1.45
N TYR A 207 14.47 2.21 -0.56
CA TYR A 207 15.15 0.93 -0.80
C TYR A 207 14.19 -0.27 -0.82
N TYR A 208 13.09 -0.24 -0.08
CA TYR A 208 12.07 -1.29 -0.18
C TYR A 208 11.36 -1.23 -1.53
N VAL A 209 11.01 -0.03 -1.98
CA VAL A 209 10.41 0.16 -3.31
C VAL A 209 11.38 -0.27 -4.40
N HIS A 210 12.66 0.13 -4.31
CA HIS A 210 13.70 -0.30 -5.24
C HIS A 210 13.81 -1.82 -5.29
N LYS A 211 13.86 -2.50 -4.14
CA LYS A 211 13.90 -3.97 -4.07
C LYS A 211 12.67 -4.59 -4.74
N ALA A 212 11.48 -4.11 -4.40
CA ALA A 212 10.24 -4.60 -5.01
C ALA A 212 10.20 -4.44 -6.54
N LEU A 213 10.76 -3.35 -7.07
CA LEU A 213 10.86 -3.11 -8.51
C LEU A 213 11.91 -4.00 -9.19
N VAL A 214 13.07 -4.23 -8.55
CA VAL A 214 14.15 -5.08 -9.08
C VAL A 214 13.70 -6.54 -9.18
N ASP A 215 13.06 -7.06 -8.15
CA ASP A 215 12.59 -8.44 -8.11
C ASP A 215 11.52 -8.74 -9.19
N ARG A 216 10.88 -7.70 -9.75
CA ARG A 216 9.89 -7.80 -10.82
C ARG A 216 10.46 -7.64 -12.24
N LYS A 217 11.75 -7.28 -12.35
CA LYS A 217 12.44 -7.12 -13.65
C LYS A 217 12.89 -8.41 -14.30
N SER A 218 12.62 -9.57 -13.76
CA SER A 218 13.03 -10.85 -14.36
C SER A 218 12.30 -11.20 -15.67
N VAL A 219 11.89 -10.17 -16.42
CA VAL A 219 11.36 -10.33 -17.78
C VAL A 219 11.98 -9.26 -18.68
N VAL A 220 13.19 -9.49 -19.09
CA VAL A 220 13.73 -9.08 -20.40
C VAL A 220 14.60 -10.22 -20.88
#